data_aa5ffd854d20082a2c8b6035bdbae5c8
#
_entry.id   aa5ffd854d20082a2c8b6035bdbae5c8
#
_cell.length_a   1.000
_cell.length_b   1.000
_cell.length_c   1.000
_cell.angle_alpha   90.00
_cell.angle_beta   90.00
_cell.angle_gamma   90.00
#
_symmetry.space_group_name_H-M   'P 1'
#
loop_
_entity.id
_entity.type
_entity.pdbx_description
1 polymer ?
#
loop_
_entity_poly.entity_id
_entity_poly.type
_entity_poly.pdbx_seq_one_letter_code
_entity_poly.pdbx_strand_id
1 'polypeptide(L)'
;LLALLEAAGWPIWPLLATSVLGLALVVERLLSLRRSLVMPRDLIEQVRDMLRNHQDNPEALSQLERNSPLGRILAEVLRQRGLPRADVRMAVEDVGRSVAHDLGRYVPAIGTIAAIAPLMGLFGTVVGMIEIFSAYAPGVSDPAQLAHGISVALYNTCFGILIAIPAMIAHRYLRSRVDNLLNAMELTAGKLARHLASLESRA
;
A
#
# COMPACT_ATOMS: atom_id res chain seq x y z
N LEU A 1 -13.58 -8.73 26.57
CA LEU A 1 -13.52 -7.95 25.32
C LEU A 1 -14.90 -7.44 24.94
N LEU A 2 -15.93 -8.31 24.84
CA LEU A 2 -17.31 -7.90 24.50
C LEU A 2 -17.85 -6.87 25.48
N ALA A 3 -17.69 -7.06 26.78
CA ALA A 3 -18.11 -6.10 27.81
C ALA A 3 -17.42 -4.72 27.68
N LEU A 4 -16.15 -4.68 27.23
CA LEU A 4 -15.44 -3.41 26.95
C LEU A 4 -15.97 -2.73 25.70
N LEU A 5 -16.35 -3.50 24.67
CA LEU A 5 -16.96 -2.96 23.45
C LEU A 5 -18.37 -2.39 23.70
N GLU A 6 -19.16 -3.11 24.48
CA GLU A 6 -20.48 -2.63 24.91
C GLU A 6 -20.36 -1.35 25.78
N ALA A 7 -19.36 -1.31 26.66
CA ALA A 7 -19.08 -0.15 27.49
C ALA A 7 -18.60 1.08 26.68
N ALA A 8 -17.92 0.90 25.54
CA ALA A 8 -17.40 2.00 24.73
C ALA A 8 -18.49 2.75 23.90
N GLY A 9 -19.73 2.26 23.91
CA GLY A 9 -20.85 2.87 23.23
C GLY A 9 -20.82 2.76 21.70
N TRP A 10 -21.72 3.46 21.01
CA TRP A 10 -21.85 3.39 19.56
C TRP A 10 -20.61 3.89 18.76
N PRO A 11 -19.77 4.86 19.25
CA PRO A 11 -18.62 5.33 18.47
C PRO A 11 -17.54 4.28 18.24
N ILE A 12 -17.53 3.17 18.98
CA ILE A 12 -16.58 2.07 18.77
C ILE A 12 -16.80 1.34 17.43
N TRP A 13 -18.02 1.29 16.92
CA TRP A 13 -18.35 0.51 15.72
C TRP A 13 -17.68 1.06 14.46
N PRO A 14 -17.68 2.36 14.14
CA PRO A 14 -16.89 2.92 13.05
C PRO A 14 -15.39 2.67 13.20
N LEU A 15 -14.85 2.72 14.44
CA LEU A 15 -13.46 2.40 14.72
C LEU A 15 -13.12 0.95 14.39
N LEU A 16 -13.98 0.00 14.79
CA LEU A 16 -13.80 -1.41 14.46
C LEU A 16 -13.86 -1.66 12.96
N ALA A 17 -14.83 -1.06 12.26
CA ALA A 17 -14.93 -1.16 10.80
C ALA A 17 -13.64 -0.64 10.12
N THR A 18 -13.14 0.49 10.57
CA THR A 18 -11.88 1.09 10.08
C THR A 18 -10.67 0.18 10.37
N SER A 19 -10.64 -0.47 11.54
CA SER A 19 -9.59 -1.44 11.91
C SER A 19 -9.58 -2.66 10.99
N VAL A 20 -10.75 -3.25 10.75
CA VAL A 20 -10.88 -4.42 9.86
C VAL A 20 -10.48 -4.06 8.44
N LEU A 21 -10.95 -2.91 7.93
CA LEU A 21 -10.57 -2.43 6.60
C LEU A 21 -9.06 -2.18 6.52
N GLY A 22 -8.47 -1.52 7.51
CA GLY A 22 -7.04 -1.27 7.57
C GLY A 22 -6.21 -2.54 7.57
N LEU A 23 -6.61 -3.53 8.38
CA LEU A 23 -5.95 -4.82 8.42
C LEU A 23 -6.05 -5.57 7.09
N ALA A 24 -7.22 -5.58 6.47
CA ALA A 24 -7.45 -6.21 5.17
C ALA A 24 -6.55 -5.59 4.08
N LEU A 25 -6.46 -4.26 4.02
CA LEU A 25 -5.59 -3.54 3.08
C LEU A 25 -4.11 -3.82 3.33
N VAL A 26 -3.68 -3.88 4.58
CA VAL A 26 -2.29 -4.19 4.94
C VAL A 26 -1.93 -5.61 4.50
N VAL A 27 -2.76 -6.59 4.83
CA VAL A 27 -2.53 -8.00 4.45
C VAL A 27 -2.50 -8.14 2.92
N GLU A 28 -3.46 -7.56 2.21
CA GLU A 28 -3.52 -7.59 0.76
C GLU A 28 -2.23 -7.00 0.15
N ARG A 29 -1.77 -5.83 0.62
CA ARG A 29 -0.54 -5.20 0.12
C ARG A 29 0.73 -5.99 0.44
N LEU A 30 0.84 -6.58 1.64
CA LEU A 30 1.96 -7.45 2.00
C LEU A 30 2.06 -8.67 1.07
N LEU A 31 0.94 -9.22 0.66
CA LEU A 31 0.88 -10.35 -0.27
C LEU A 31 1.19 -9.92 -1.70
N SER A 32 0.60 -8.83 -2.16
CA SER A 32 0.75 -8.30 -3.53
C SER A 32 2.17 -7.76 -3.80
N LEU A 33 2.82 -7.11 -2.83
CA LEU A 33 4.17 -6.57 -2.96
C LEU A 33 5.29 -7.60 -2.67
N ARG A 34 4.98 -8.89 -2.76
CA ARG A 34 6.02 -9.93 -2.67
C ARG A 34 6.96 -9.83 -3.88
N ARG A 35 8.26 -9.83 -3.61
CA ARG A 35 9.29 -9.69 -4.65
C ARG A 35 9.17 -10.76 -5.75
N SER A 36 8.75 -11.97 -5.40
CA SER A 36 8.55 -13.06 -6.35
C SER A 36 7.45 -12.81 -7.37
N LEU A 37 6.42 -12.03 -7.01
CA LEU A 37 5.31 -11.65 -7.90
C LEU A 37 5.66 -10.42 -8.74
N VAL A 38 6.35 -9.45 -8.15
CA VAL A 38 6.69 -8.18 -8.81
C VAL A 38 7.92 -8.32 -9.70
N MET A 39 8.91 -9.07 -9.25
CA MET A 39 10.21 -9.30 -9.92
C MET A 39 10.60 -10.77 -9.86
N PRO A 40 9.99 -11.66 -10.67
CA PRO A 40 10.40 -13.07 -10.77
C PRO A 40 11.87 -13.17 -11.13
N ARG A 41 12.61 -14.09 -10.49
CA ARG A 41 14.06 -14.24 -10.70
C ARG A 41 14.38 -14.73 -12.10
N ASP A 42 13.55 -15.59 -12.63
CA ASP A 42 13.76 -16.27 -13.93
C ASP A 42 13.43 -15.35 -15.13
N LEU A 43 12.80 -14.20 -14.88
CA LEU A 43 12.33 -13.30 -15.93
C LEU A 43 13.47 -12.73 -16.78
N ILE A 44 14.61 -12.43 -16.15
CA ILE A 44 15.79 -11.88 -16.84
C ILE A 44 16.40 -12.95 -17.74
N GLU A 45 16.43 -14.21 -17.30
CA GLU A 45 16.91 -15.33 -18.10
C GLU A 45 15.97 -15.59 -19.27
N GLN A 46 14.66 -15.60 -19.03
CA GLN A 46 13.66 -15.71 -20.09
C GLN A 46 13.82 -14.63 -21.17
N VAL A 47 13.98 -13.37 -20.77
CA VAL A 47 14.21 -12.26 -21.71
C VAL A 47 15.53 -12.47 -22.50
N ARG A 48 16.59 -12.96 -21.86
CA ARG A 48 17.85 -13.23 -22.53
C ARG A 48 17.73 -14.37 -23.55
N ASP A 49 17.00 -15.43 -23.21
CA ASP A 49 16.76 -16.56 -24.09
C ASP A 49 15.86 -16.18 -25.28
N MET A 50 14.82 -15.33 -25.04
CA MET A 50 14.01 -14.76 -26.11
C MET A 50 14.86 -13.98 -27.11
N LEU A 51 15.78 -13.16 -26.63
CA LEU A 51 16.69 -12.39 -27.49
C LEU A 51 17.65 -13.28 -28.28
N ARG A 52 18.20 -14.33 -27.67
CA ARG A 52 19.10 -15.28 -28.32
C ARG A 52 18.42 -16.08 -29.44
N ASN A 53 17.16 -16.43 -29.21
CA ASN A 53 16.40 -17.28 -30.14
C ASN A 53 15.58 -16.46 -31.14
N HIS A 54 15.73 -15.12 -31.19
CA HIS A 54 14.93 -14.23 -32.04
C HIS A 54 13.42 -14.43 -31.87
N GLN A 55 12.97 -14.72 -30.65
CA GLN A 55 11.57 -14.98 -30.29
C GLN A 55 10.89 -13.74 -29.68
N ASP A 56 11.34 -12.54 -30.04
CA ASP A 56 10.80 -11.25 -29.60
C ASP A 56 9.58 -10.82 -30.43
N ASN A 57 8.71 -11.79 -30.76
CA ASN A 57 7.47 -11.54 -31.48
C ASN A 57 6.43 -10.82 -30.57
N PRO A 58 5.42 -10.14 -31.14
CA PRO A 58 4.42 -9.38 -30.38
C PRO A 58 3.67 -10.22 -29.34
N GLU A 59 3.48 -11.52 -29.60
CA GLU A 59 2.79 -12.43 -28.69
C GLU A 59 3.63 -12.72 -27.43
N ALA A 60 4.93 -12.99 -27.61
CA ALA A 60 5.85 -13.23 -26.52
C ALA A 60 6.03 -11.96 -25.65
N LEU A 61 6.10 -10.78 -26.28
CA LEU A 61 6.12 -9.50 -25.54
C LEU A 61 4.84 -9.28 -24.74
N SER A 62 3.69 -9.62 -25.28
CA SER A 62 2.42 -9.53 -24.57
C SER A 62 2.31 -10.49 -23.39
N GLN A 63 2.87 -11.69 -23.50
CA GLN A 63 2.96 -12.66 -22.41
C GLN A 63 3.90 -12.12 -21.30
N LEU A 64 5.06 -11.58 -21.68
CA LEU A 64 6.01 -10.97 -20.77
C LEU A 64 5.37 -9.80 -20.00
N GLU A 65 4.59 -8.96 -20.69
CA GLU A 65 3.88 -7.82 -20.10
C GLU A 65 2.84 -8.25 -19.07
N ARG A 66 2.13 -9.35 -19.31
CA ARG A 66 1.10 -9.87 -18.40
C ARG A 66 1.67 -10.64 -17.20
N ASN A 67 2.90 -11.10 -17.28
CA ASN A 67 3.50 -11.97 -16.28
C ASN A 67 3.79 -11.24 -14.96
N SER A 68 4.30 -10.00 -15.03
CA SER A 68 4.68 -9.25 -13.83
C SER A 68 4.86 -7.76 -14.11
N PRO A 69 4.85 -6.91 -13.07
CA PRO A 69 5.19 -5.49 -13.19
C PRO A 69 6.56 -5.23 -13.83
N LEU A 70 7.59 -6.02 -13.49
CA LEU A 70 8.89 -5.95 -14.15
C LEU A 70 8.76 -6.35 -15.62
N GLY A 71 7.98 -7.38 -15.95
CA GLY A 71 7.75 -7.83 -17.31
C GLY A 71 7.17 -6.73 -18.21
N ARG A 72 6.26 -5.90 -17.69
CA ARG A 72 5.71 -4.74 -18.41
C ARG A 72 6.82 -3.74 -18.81
N ILE A 73 7.73 -3.44 -17.90
CA ILE A 73 8.84 -2.51 -18.16
C ILE A 73 9.83 -3.12 -19.16
N LEU A 74 10.17 -4.41 -19.02
CA LEU A 74 11.10 -5.08 -19.92
C LEU A 74 10.51 -5.28 -21.32
N ALA A 75 9.22 -5.56 -21.44
CA ALA A 75 8.53 -5.65 -22.72
C ALA A 75 8.60 -4.31 -23.47
N GLU A 76 8.45 -3.18 -22.76
CA GLU A 76 8.57 -1.86 -23.37
C GLU A 76 9.99 -1.57 -23.84
N VAL A 77 11.01 -1.93 -23.06
CA VAL A 77 12.42 -1.81 -23.49
C VAL A 77 12.67 -2.59 -24.79
N LEU A 78 12.08 -3.78 -24.92
CA LEU A 78 12.22 -4.62 -26.12
C LEU A 78 11.43 -4.06 -27.31
N ARG A 79 10.22 -3.54 -27.09
CA ARG A 79 9.36 -2.94 -28.11
C ARG A 79 9.98 -1.71 -28.75
N GLN A 80 10.70 -0.91 -27.96
CA GLN A 80 11.37 0.30 -28.40
C GLN A 80 12.81 0.06 -28.91
N ARG A 81 13.20 -1.19 -29.10
CA ARG A 81 14.52 -1.55 -29.65
C ARG A 81 14.72 -0.89 -31.01
N GLY A 82 15.91 -0.36 -31.24
CA GLY A 82 16.26 0.32 -32.51
C GLY A 82 15.88 1.82 -32.57
N LEU A 83 15.17 2.33 -31.55
CA LEU A 83 14.89 3.77 -31.46
C LEU A 83 16.01 4.54 -30.74
N PRO A 84 16.07 5.87 -30.92
CA PRO A 84 17.00 6.71 -30.18
C PRO A 84 16.87 6.50 -28.66
N ARG A 85 18.01 6.51 -27.97
CA ARG A 85 18.04 6.27 -26.50
C ARG A 85 17.12 7.18 -25.70
N ALA A 86 16.88 8.40 -26.16
CA ALA A 86 15.99 9.36 -25.51
C ALA A 86 14.53 8.87 -25.55
N ASP A 87 14.10 8.34 -26.69
CA ASP A 87 12.73 7.85 -26.90
C ASP A 87 12.47 6.57 -26.09
N VAL A 88 13.43 5.62 -26.11
CA VAL A 88 13.38 4.41 -25.25
C VAL A 88 13.25 4.78 -23.79
N ARG A 89 14.03 5.75 -23.32
CA ARG A 89 13.98 6.20 -21.94
C ARG A 89 12.62 6.80 -21.59
N MET A 90 12.07 7.65 -22.45
CA MET A 90 10.76 8.29 -22.23
C MET A 90 9.65 7.26 -22.15
N ALA A 91 9.60 6.29 -23.07
CA ALA A 91 8.61 5.22 -23.08
C ALA A 91 8.69 4.33 -21.82
N VAL A 92 9.92 4.00 -21.40
CA VAL A 92 10.15 3.22 -20.17
C VAL A 92 9.75 3.98 -18.91
N GLU A 93 9.99 5.30 -18.87
CA GLU A 93 9.56 6.17 -17.76
C GLU A 93 8.03 6.25 -17.68
N ASP A 94 7.31 6.28 -18.80
CA ASP A 94 5.84 6.30 -18.84
C ASP A 94 5.24 5.00 -18.31
N VAL A 95 5.75 3.85 -18.77
CA VAL A 95 5.33 2.54 -18.25
C VAL A 95 5.73 2.40 -16.79
N GLY A 96 6.91 2.88 -16.41
CA GLY A 96 7.39 2.89 -15.03
C GLY A 96 6.46 3.65 -14.09
N ARG A 97 5.94 4.81 -14.51
CA ARG A 97 4.94 5.59 -13.75
C ARG A 97 3.63 4.83 -13.57
N SER A 98 3.16 4.15 -14.62
CA SER A 98 1.96 3.31 -14.53
C SER A 98 2.16 2.16 -13.54
N VAL A 99 3.29 1.47 -13.61
CA VAL A 99 3.65 0.39 -12.68
C VAL A 99 3.77 0.93 -11.24
N ALA A 100 4.37 2.11 -11.05
CA ALA A 100 4.48 2.74 -9.74
C ALA A 100 3.10 3.06 -9.14
N HIS A 101 2.17 3.54 -9.96
CA HIS A 101 0.79 3.79 -9.54
C HIS A 101 0.09 2.48 -9.10
N ASP A 102 0.22 1.41 -9.88
CA ASP A 102 -0.38 0.10 -9.57
C ASP A 102 0.18 -0.51 -8.27
N LEU A 103 1.51 -0.46 -8.09
CA LEU A 103 2.17 -0.95 -6.87
C LEU A 103 1.84 -0.10 -5.64
N GLY A 104 1.74 1.23 -5.82
CA GLY A 104 1.38 2.18 -4.76
C GLY A 104 -0.10 2.18 -4.38
N ARG A 105 -0.96 1.52 -5.15
CA ARG A 105 -2.41 1.46 -4.93
C ARG A 105 -2.72 1.02 -3.50
N TYR A 106 -3.68 1.66 -2.85
CA TYR A 106 -4.11 1.43 -1.45
C TYR A 106 -3.09 1.79 -0.35
N VAL A 107 -1.82 2.02 -0.64
CA VAL A 107 -0.85 2.47 0.38
C VAL A 107 -1.26 3.82 0.99
N PRO A 108 -1.71 4.84 0.20
CA PRO A 108 -2.24 6.08 0.77
C PRO A 108 -3.47 5.87 1.67
N ALA A 109 -4.37 4.94 1.32
CA ALA A 109 -5.55 4.63 2.14
C ALA A 109 -5.17 4.12 3.54
N ILE A 110 -4.14 3.27 3.65
CA ILE A 110 -3.61 2.82 4.95
C ILE A 110 -3.07 4.02 5.75
N GLY A 111 -2.40 4.96 5.10
CA GLY A 111 -1.93 6.21 5.72
C GLY A 111 -3.09 7.08 6.23
N THR A 112 -4.17 7.16 5.47
CA THR A 112 -5.39 7.86 5.87
C THR A 112 -6.03 7.21 7.09
N ILE A 113 -6.13 5.89 7.14
CA ILE A 113 -6.63 5.15 8.30
C ILE A 113 -5.77 5.46 9.54
N ALA A 114 -4.44 5.43 9.40
CA ALA A 114 -3.52 5.74 10.48
C ALA A 114 -3.71 7.15 11.05
N ALA A 115 -4.04 8.12 10.20
CA ALA A 115 -4.27 9.50 10.60
C ALA A 115 -5.67 9.72 11.20
N ILE A 116 -6.70 9.06 10.66
CA ILE A 116 -8.10 9.27 11.09
C ILE A 116 -8.44 8.47 12.36
N ALA A 117 -7.85 7.29 12.57
CA ALA A 117 -8.22 6.44 13.70
C ALA A 117 -8.08 7.13 15.08
N PRO A 118 -7.03 7.92 15.39
CA PRO A 118 -6.95 8.65 16.64
C PRO A 118 -8.03 9.75 16.76
N LEU A 119 -8.36 10.40 15.64
CA LEU A 119 -9.40 11.43 15.61
C LEU A 119 -10.79 10.83 15.85
N MET A 120 -11.05 9.64 15.32
CA MET A 120 -12.28 8.89 15.62
C MET A 120 -12.34 8.47 17.10
N GLY A 121 -11.21 8.08 17.67
CA GLY A 121 -11.09 7.80 19.09
C GLY A 121 -11.39 9.04 19.94
N LEU A 122 -10.81 10.18 19.59
CA LEU A 122 -11.08 11.45 20.24
C LEU A 122 -12.55 11.88 20.09
N PHE A 123 -13.13 11.71 18.90
CA PHE A 123 -14.56 11.95 18.69
C PHE A 123 -15.42 11.10 19.62
N GLY A 124 -15.07 9.84 19.82
CA GLY A 124 -15.76 8.96 20.78
C GLY A 124 -15.69 9.49 22.22
N THR A 125 -14.56 10.11 22.63
CA THR A 125 -14.50 10.75 23.96
C THR A 125 -15.41 11.97 24.09
N VAL A 126 -15.47 12.79 23.05
CA VAL A 126 -16.35 13.97 23.03
C VAL A 126 -17.82 13.54 23.16
N VAL A 127 -18.24 12.54 22.38
CA VAL A 127 -19.60 12.00 22.45
C VAL A 127 -19.90 11.45 23.86
N GLY A 128 -19.01 10.61 24.41
CA GLY A 128 -19.19 10.05 25.74
C GLY A 128 -19.27 11.13 26.83
N MET A 129 -18.47 12.19 26.74
CA MET A 129 -18.54 13.29 27.68
C MET A 129 -19.86 14.09 27.57
N ILE A 130 -20.35 14.32 26.35
CA ILE A 130 -21.64 14.96 26.12
C ILE A 130 -22.76 14.14 26.74
N GLU A 131 -22.78 12.84 26.56
CA GLU A 131 -23.77 11.93 27.15
C GLU A 131 -23.78 12.01 28.69
N ILE A 132 -22.58 11.99 29.30
CA ILE A 132 -22.43 12.11 30.76
C ILE A 132 -23.01 13.43 31.26
N PHE A 133 -22.60 14.56 30.65
CA PHE A 133 -23.03 15.87 31.10
C PHE A 133 -24.51 16.13 30.82
N SER A 134 -25.08 15.55 29.77
CA SER A 134 -26.51 15.65 29.50
C SER A 134 -27.38 14.89 30.51
N ALA A 135 -26.85 13.84 31.10
CA ALA A 135 -27.50 13.07 32.16
C ALA A 135 -27.29 13.66 33.57
N TYR A 136 -26.41 14.68 33.68
CA TYR A 136 -26.09 15.31 34.97
C TYR A 136 -27.21 16.25 35.46
N ALA A 137 -27.87 15.88 36.57
CA ALA A 137 -28.84 16.74 37.27
C ALA A 137 -28.26 17.23 38.59
N PRO A 138 -28.33 18.56 38.91
CA PRO A 138 -27.83 19.09 40.17
C PRO A 138 -28.52 18.41 41.37
N GLY A 139 -27.74 17.81 42.26
CA GLY A 139 -28.25 17.21 43.52
C GLY A 139 -28.57 15.71 43.47
N VAL A 140 -28.49 15.05 42.32
CA VAL A 140 -28.79 13.60 42.17
C VAL A 140 -27.63 12.79 41.55
N SER A 141 -26.46 13.41 41.36
CA SER A 141 -25.37 12.79 40.63
C SER A 141 -24.58 11.79 41.48
N ASP A 142 -24.51 10.54 41.00
CA ASP A 142 -23.63 9.50 41.57
C ASP A 142 -22.22 9.68 41.01
N PRO A 143 -21.19 9.95 41.82
CA PRO A 143 -19.81 10.02 41.39
C PRO A 143 -19.30 8.75 40.65
N ALA A 144 -19.91 7.62 40.98
CA ALA A 144 -19.55 6.34 40.31
C ALA A 144 -20.00 6.32 38.84
N GLN A 145 -21.18 6.90 38.53
CA GLN A 145 -21.66 7.04 37.16
C GLN A 145 -20.79 7.98 36.33
N LEU A 146 -20.35 9.08 36.92
CA LEU A 146 -19.42 10.01 36.28
C LEU A 146 -18.07 9.37 35.98
N ALA A 147 -17.51 8.66 36.96
CA ALA A 147 -16.24 7.91 36.80
C ALA A 147 -16.36 6.83 35.73
N HIS A 148 -17.47 6.11 35.68
CA HIS A 148 -17.73 5.09 34.66
C HIS A 148 -17.78 5.71 33.25
N GLY A 149 -18.52 6.77 33.05
CA GLY A 149 -18.63 7.43 31.75
C GLY A 149 -17.31 8.02 31.25
N ILE A 150 -16.49 8.59 32.15
CA ILE A 150 -15.13 9.04 31.80
C ILE A 150 -14.28 7.84 31.33
N SER A 151 -14.36 6.69 32.02
CA SER A 151 -13.66 5.49 31.61
C SER A 151 -14.06 5.02 30.22
N VAL A 152 -15.35 5.01 29.92
CA VAL A 152 -15.91 4.67 28.59
C VAL A 152 -15.35 5.59 27.51
N ALA A 153 -15.34 6.89 27.75
CA ALA A 153 -14.78 7.86 26.83
C ALA A 153 -13.29 7.55 26.54
N LEU A 154 -12.49 7.29 27.55
CA LEU A 154 -11.06 6.97 27.41
C LEU A 154 -10.80 5.69 26.62
N TYR A 155 -11.69 4.68 26.68
CA TYR A 155 -11.56 3.47 25.87
C TYR A 155 -11.56 3.78 24.36
N ASN A 156 -12.42 4.67 23.88
CA ASN A 156 -12.47 5.04 22.47
C ASN A 156 -11.14 5.62 21.96
N THR A 157 -10.52 6.51 22.75
CA THR A 157 -9.20 7.07 22.40
C THR A 157 -8.10 5.99 22.43
N CYS A 158 -8.12 5.11 23.43
CA CYS A 158 -7.19 4.01 23.52
C CYS A 158 -7.26 3.11 22.28
N PHE A 159 -8.47 2.70 21.86
CA PHE A 159 -8.66 1.91 20.65
C PHE A 159 -8.25 2.66 19.38
N GLY A 160 -8.54 3.95 19.26
CA GLY A 160 -8.10 4.78 18.15
C GLY A 160 -6.58 4.78 17.99
N ILE A 161 -5.84 4.94 19.08
CA ILE A 161 -4.38 4.91 19.09
C ILE A 161 -3.85 3.49 18.80
N LEU A 162 -4.47 2.46 19.36
CA LEU A 162 -4.12 1.06 19.16
C LEU A 162 -4.21 0.64 17.67
N ILE A 163 -5.18 1.19 16.94
CA ILE A 163 -5.35 0.99 15.50
C ILE A 163 -4.33 1.81 14.71
N ALA A 164 -4.11 3.08 15.11
CA ALA A 164 -3.28 4.02 14.37
C ALA A 164 -1.81 3.62 14.31
N ILE A 165 -1.23 3.14 15.42
CA ILE A 165 0.20 2.81 15.51
C ILE A 165 0.59 1.71 14.52
N PRO A 166 -0.07 0.52 14.50
CA PRO A 166 0.24 -0.52 13.52
C PRO A 166 -0.02 -0.08 12.08
N ALA A 167 -1.10 0.68 11.84
CA ALA A 167 -1.42 1.18 10.51
C ALA A 167 -0.33 2.15 9.99
N MET A 168 0.19 3.02 10.84
CA MET A 168 1.27 3.95 10.48
C MET A 168 2.58 3.22 10.18
N ILE A 169 2.93 2.22 10.98
CA ILE A 169 4.12 1.38 10.75
C ILE A 169 3.97 0.65 9.42
N ALA A 170 2.82 0.02 9.19
CA ALA A 170 2.53 -0.70 7.94
C ALA A 170 2.59 0.24 6.73
N HIS A 171 1.98 1.43 6.80
CA HIS A 171 2.03 2.44 5.75
C HIS A 171 3.47 2.82 5.38
N ARG A 172 4.32 3.14 6.37
CA ARG A 172 5.72 3.50 6.13
C ARG A 172 6.51 2.35 5.53
N TYR A 173 6.31 1.13 6.04
CA TYR A 173 6.98 -0.06 5.53
C TYR A 173 6.58 -0.35 4.07
N LEU A 174 5.27 -0.35 3.77
CA LEU A 174 4.76 -0.63 2.43
C LEU A 174 5.22 0.41 1.42
N ARG A 175 5.23 1.69 1.80
CA ARG A 175 5.75 2.78 0.96
C ARG A 175 7.22 2.57 0.63
N SER A 176 8.05 2.35 1.63
CA SER A 176 9.48 2.03 1.42
C SER A 176 9.67 0.77 0.56
N ARG A 177 8.79 -0.21 0.73
CA ARG A 177 8.82 -1.44 -0.08
C ARG A 177 8.52 -1.18 -1.55
N VAL A 178 7.53 -0.34 -1.85
CA VAL A 178 7.20 0.08 -3.23
C VAL A 178 8.39 0.81 -3.85
N ASP A 179 8.96 1.81 -3.16
CA ASP A 179 10.10 2.58 -3.64
C ASP A 179 11.31 1.69 -3.94
N ASN A 180 11.61 0.74 -3.06
CA ASN A 180 12.70 -0.23 -3.26
C ASN A 180 12.47 -1.16 -4.47
N LEU A 181 11.23 -1.59 -4.71
CA LEU A 181 10.89 -2.41 -5.87
C LEU A 181 11.02 -1.60 -7.17
N LEU A 182 10.54 -0.36 -7.19
CA LEU A 182 10.66 0.54 -8.34
C LEU A 182 12.13 0.80 -8.70
N ASN A 183 12.96 1.16 -7.72
CA ASN A 183 14.40 1.35 -7.93
C ASN A 183 15.08 0.09 -8.48
N ALA A 184 14.72 -1.09 -7.96
CA ALA A 184 15.28 -2.35 -8.46
C ALA A 184 14.85 -2.65 -9.90
N MET A 185 13.59 -2.35 -10.26
CA MET A 185 13.08 -2.52 -11.63
C MET A 185 13.75 -1.54 -12.60
N GLU A 186 13.91 -0.28 -12.22
CA GLU A 186 14.61 0.74 -13.01
C GLU A 186 16.06 0.34 -13.30
N LEU A 187 16.80 -0.11 -12.29
CA LEU A 187 18.16 -0.62 -12.45
C LEU A 187 18.22 -1.81 -13.40
N THR A 188 17.23 -2.71 -13.34
CA THR A 188 17.16 -3.91 -14.18
C THR A 188 16.84 -3.54 -15.63
N ALA A 189 15.86 -2.66 -15.84
CA ALA A 189 15.52 -2.16 -17.18
C ALA A 189 16.68 -1.39 -17.81
N GLY A 190 17.37 -0.56 -17.04
CA GLY A 190 18.55 0.18 -17.50
C GLY A 190 19.73 -0.74 -17.88
N LYS A 191 19.91 -1.88 -17.19
CA LYS A 191 20.92 -2.90 -17.58
C LYS A 191 20.55 -3.55 -18.90
N LEU A 192 19.29 -3.93 -19.09
CA LEU A 192 18.82 -4.52 -20.35
C LEU A 192 18.97 -3.53 -21.51
N ALA A 193 18.53 -2.30 -21.35
CA ALA A 193 18.65 -1.27 -22.41
C ALA A 193 20.09 -1.01 -22.82
N ARG A 194 21.03 -0.97 -21.87
CA ARG A 194 22.48 -0.85 -22.19
C ARG A 194 23.02 -2.06 -22.92
N HIS A 195 22.59 -3.26 -22.54
CA HIS A 195 23.02 -4.51 -23.19
C HIS A 195 22.55 -4.55 -24.66
N LEU A 196 21.29 -4.21 -24.92
CA LEU A 196 20.75 -4.09 -26.28
C LEU A 196 21.53 -3.09 -27.13
N ALA A 197 21.75 -1.89 -26.62
CA ALA A 197 22.54 -0.87 -27.33
C ALA A 197 23.98 -1.32 -27.63
N SER A 198 24.58 -2.16 -26.78
CA SER A 198 25.92 -2.72 -27.03
C SER A 198 25.92 -3.81 -28.11
N LEU A 199 24.83 -4.53 -28.30
CA LEU A 199 24.68 -5.51 -29.37
C LEU A 199 24.49 -4.82 -30.72
N GLU A 200 23.66 -3.78 -30.79
CA GLU A 200 23.42 -2.99 -32.00
C GLU A 200 24.68 -2.25 -32.49
N SER A 201 25.55 -1.81 -31.58
CA SER A 201 26.80 -1.16 -31.94
C SER A 201 27.88 -2.12 -32.50
N ARG A 202 27.65 -3.44 -32.39
CA ARG A 202 28.57 -4.48 -32.87
C ARG A 202 28.09 -5.17 -34.16
N ALA A 203 26.84 -4.98 -34.53
CA ALA A 203 26.23 -5.44 -35.76
C ALA A 203 26.35 -4.41 -36.89
#